data_42509c7f81593295364a8d3b8265b27c
#
_entry.id   42509c7f81593295364a8d3b8265b27c
#
_cell.length_a   1.000
_cell.length_b   1.000
_cell.length_c   1.000
_cell.angle_alpha   90.00
_cell.angle_beta   90.00
_cell.angle_gamma   90.00
#
_symmetry.space_group_name_H-M   'P 1'
#
loop_
_entity.id
_entity.type
_entity.pdbx_description
1 polymer ?
#
loop_
_entity_poly.entity_id
_entity_poly.type
_entity_poly.pdbx_seq_one_letter_code
_entity_poly.pdbx_strand_id
1 'polypeptide(L)'
;MAKLEALQKNIDTLRAAIPELRGVLIASTEGLPVAHSIAGGADPARVAAMADRIAAMAAAAVNLGKRVSESLSVGALVEISVTGAEGQIFLYSAGTKGVLAIIAPKGGNAGLIHLEARAVAKDIGDLF
;
A
#
# COMPACT_ATOMS: atom_id res chain seq x y z
N MET A 1 -12.37 -3.99 16.82
CA MET A 1 -12.03 -2.58 17.05
C MET A 1 -12.43 -1.78 15.85
N ALA A 2 -13.13 -0.67 16.07
CA ALA A 2 -13.68 0.15 14.98
C ALA A 2 -12.60 0.65 14.01
N LYS A 3 -11.42 1.01 14.51
CA LYS A 3 -10.31 1.48 13.68
C LYS A 3 -9.81 0.41 12.72
N LEU A 4 -9.60 -0.79 13.21
CA LEU A 4 -9.11 -1.91 12.38
C LEU A 4 -10.17 -2.30 11.35
N GLU A 5 -11.43 -2.33 11.74
CA GLU A 5 -12.53 -2.61 10.82
C GLU A 5 -12.61 -1.55 9.71
N ALA A 6 -12.42 -0.28 10.05
CA ALA A 6 -12.43 0.81 9.08
C ALA A 6 -11.27 0.67 8.09
N LEU A 7 -10.09 0.30 8.57
CA LEU A 7 -8.92 0.07 7.69
C LEU A 7 -9.16 -1.12 6.75
N GLN A 8 -9.73 -2.20 7.27
CA GLN A 8 -10.05 -3.36 6.43
C GLN A 8 -11.11 -3.01 5.39
N LYS A 9 -12.09 -2.19 5.75
CA LYS A 9 -13.11 -1.72 4.83
C LYS A 9 -12.52 -0.89 3.69
N ASN A 10 -11.52 -0.06 3.97
CA ASN A 10 -10.80 0.70 2.94
C ASN A 10 -10.13 -0.24 1.94
N ILE A 11 -9.52 -1.31 2.44
CA ILE A 11 -8.91 -2.33 1.57
C ILE A 11 -9.97 -3.00 0.70
N ASP A 12 -11.07 -3.40 1.29
CA ASP A 12 -12.15 -4.10 0.58
C ASP A 12 -12.76 -3.21 -0.49
N THR A 13 -12.93 -1.92 -0.21
CA THR A 13 -13.41 -0.92 -1.17
C THR A 13 -12.48 -0.84 -2.38
N LEU A 14 -11.18 -0.78 -2.13
CA LEU A 14 -10.19 -0.68 -3.19
C LEU A 14 -10.14 -1.95 -4.05
N ARG A 15 -10.21 -3.12 -3.40
CA ARG A 15 -10.27 -4.41 -4.11
C ARG A 15 -11.52 -4.54 -4.97
N ALA A 16 -12.65 -4.02 -4.50
CA ALA A 16 -13.90 -4.04 -5.27
C ALA A 16 -13.83 -3.09 -6.48
N ALA A 17 -13.18 -1.94 -6.30
CA ALA A 17 -13.03 -0.96 -7.38
C ALA A 17 -12.05 -1.45 -8.47
N ILE A 18 -11.03 -2.22 -8.09
CA ILE A 18 -9.99 -2.71 -9.01
C ILE A 18 -9.77 -4.21 -8.74
N PRO A 19 -10.64 -5.08 -9.28
CA PRO A 19 -10.60 -6.52 -8.96
C PRO A 19 -9.33 -7.26 -9.39
N GLU A 20 -8.60 -6.75 -10.39
CA GLU A 20 -7.40 -7.39 -10.89
C GLU A 20 -6.17 -7.22 -9.99
N LEU A 21 -6.25 -6.42 -8.92
CA LEU A 21 -5.13 -6.25 -8.01
C LEU A 21 -4.74 -7.57 -7.35
N ARG A 22 -3.45 -7.83 -7.27
CA ARG A 22 -2.91 -9.02 -6.62
C ARG A 22 -2.86 -8.90 -5.12
N GLY A 23 -2.77 -7.68 -4.62
CA GLY A 23 -2.72 -7.45 -3.19
C GLY A 23 -2.86 -5.99 -2.82
N VAL A 24 -3.38 -5.76 -1.63
CA VAL A 24 -3.47 -4.45 -1.00
C VAL A 24 -3.07 -4.64 0.46
N LEU A 25 -2.21 -3.77 0.96
CA LEU A 25 -1.74 -3.87 2.33
C LEU A 25 -1.58 -2.47 2.94
N ILE A 26 -1.98 -2.35 4.19
CA ILE A 26 -1.72 -1.15 4.99
C ILE A 26 -0.67 -1.52 6.03
N ALA A 27 0.40 -0.73 6.07
CA ALA A 27 1.47 -0.91 7.03
C ALA A 27 1.67 0.36 7.84
N SER A 28 2.30 0.21 9.01
CA SER A 28 2.83 1.34 9.73
C SER A 28 4.17 1.78 9.12
N THR A 29 4.59 3.01 9.39
CA THR A 29 5.91 3.49 8.94
C THR A 29 7.06 2.76 9.61
N GLU A 30 6.79 2.00 10.67
CA GLU A 30 7.79 1.16 11.34
C GLU A 30 7.94 -0.22 10.67
N GLY A 31 7.10 -0.53 9.69
CA GLY A 31 7.23 -1.78 8.94
C GLY A 31 6.35 -2.91 9.42
N LEU A 32 5.30 -2.63 10.18
CA LEU A 32 4.38 -3.65 10.67
C LEU A 32 3.11 -3.68 9.84
N PRO A 33 2.63 -4.86 9.42
CA PRO A 33 1.36 -4.94 8.70
C PRO A 33 0.20 -4.67 9.66
N VAL A 34 -0.78 -3.89 9.19
CA VAL A 34 -1.96 -3.51 9.96
C VAL A 34 -3.21 -4.21 9.42
N ALA A 35 -3.37 -4.20 8.11
CA ALA A 35 -4.48 -4.86 7.43
C ALA A 35 -4.06 -5.22 6.02
N HIS A 36 -4.60 -6.29 5.47
CA HIS A 36 -4.23 -6.69 4.11
C HIS A 36 -5.29 -7.58 3.46
N SER A 37 -5.20 -7.67 2.14
CA SER A 37 -5.90 -8.63 1.32
C SER A 37 -4.95 -9.01 0.20
N ILE A 38 -4.37 -10.19 0.26
CA ILE A 38 -3.35 -10.65 -0.67
C ILE A 38 -3.83 -11.91 -1.36
N ALA A 39 -3.85 -11.90 -2.70
CA ALA A 39 -4.15 -13.08 -3.49
C ALA A 39 -2.93 -14.01 -3.45
N GLY A 40 -3.15 -15.31 -3.46
CA GLY A 40 -2.05 -16.25 -3.62
C GLY A 40 -1.93 -17.34 -2.60
N GLY A 41 -3.02 -17.72 -1.97
CA GLY A 41 -2.94 -18.92 -1.21
C GLY A 41 -3.99 -19.13 -0.16
N ALA A 42 -4.27 -20.41 0.07
CA ALA A 42 -5.18 -20.85 1.12
C ALA A 42 -4.47 -21.03 2.47
N ASP A 43 -3.13 -20.91 2.51
CA ASP A 43 -2.36 -21.11 3.74
C ASP A 43 -2.20 -19.78 4.50
N PRO A 44 -2.92 -19.60 5.63
CA PRO A 44 -2.85 -18.36 6.39
C PRO A 44 -1.45 -18.01 6.90
N ALA A 45 -0.65 -19.01 7.26
CA ALA A 45 0.72 -18.76 7.73
C ALA A 45 1.61 -18.19 6.65
N ARG A 46 1.45 -18.68 5.42
CA ARG A 46 2.21 -18.20 4.28
C ARG A 46 1.80 -16.78 3.91
N VAL A 47 0.50 -16.48 3.94
CA VAL A 47 -0.02 -15.13 3.67
C VAL A 47 0.49 -14.16 4.73
N ALA A 48 0.48 -14.54 6.00
CA ALA A 48 0.97 -13.71 7.09
C ALA A 48 2.47 -13.39 6.92
N ALA A 49 3.27 -14.40 6.56
CA ALA A 49 4.71 -14.18 6.31
C ALA A 49 4.94 -13.25 5.13
N MET A 50 4.13 -13.37 4.08
CA MET A 50 4.19 -12.48 2.93
C MET A 50 3.83 -11.05 3.32
N ALA A 51 2.78 -10.87 4.11
CA ALA A 51 2.36 -9.57 4.61
C ALA A 51 3.47 -8.89 5.42
N ASP A 52 4.15 -9.64 6.29
CA ASP A 52 5.27 -9.13 7.08
C ASP A 52 6.39 -8.60 6.19
N ARG A 53 6.74 -9.33 5.13
CA ARG A 53 7.80 -8.92 4.21
C ARG A 53 7.40 -7.69 3.39
N ILE A 54 6.17 -7.67 2.90
CA ILE A 54 5.66 -6.52 2.12
C ILE A 54 5.67 -5.27 2.99
N ALA A 55 5.18 -5.37 4.22
CA ALA A 55 5.11 -4.25 5.14
C ALA A 55 6.51 -3.67 5.44
N ALA A 56 7.48 -4.54 5.71
CA ALA A 56 8.85 -4.10 5.99
C ALA A 56 9.48 -3.40 4.79
N MET A 57 9.34 -3.97 3.59
CA MET A 57 9.91 -3.40 2.37
C MET A 57 9.20 -2.10 1.97
N ALA A 58 7.87 -2.06 2.09
CA ALA A 58 7.10 -0.87 1.77
C ALA A 58 7.47 0.30 2.68
N ALA A 59 7.58 0.05 3.98
CA ALA A 59 7.99 1.09 4.93
C ALA A 59 9.40 1.60 4.64
N ALA A 60 10.34 0.69 4.35
CA ALA A 60 11.72 1.06 4.02
C ALA A 60 11.77 1.93 2.76
N ALA A 61 11.03 1.54 1.72
CA ALA A 61 11.00 2.28 0.46
C ALA A 61 10.39 3.68 0.64
N VAL A 62 9.28 3.77 1.36
CA VAL A 62 8.62 5.06 1.62
C VAL A 62 9.51 5.97 2.45
N ASN A 63 10.16 5.44 3.48
CA ASN A 63 11.06 6.23 4.33
C ASN A 63 12.27 6.74 3.54
N LEU A 64 12.83 5.92 2.66
CA LEU A 64 13.90 6.34 1.76
C LEU A 64 13.39 7.40 0.77
N GLY A 65 12.20 7.17 0.20
CA GLY A 65 11.58 8.12 -0.73
C GLY A 65 11.31 9.48 -0.11
N LYS A 66 10.89 9.51 1.16
CA LYS A 66 10.72 10.76 1.90
C LYS A 66 12.02 11.55 1.99
N ARG A 67 13.13 10.87 2.30
CA ARG A 67 14.45 11.53 2.38
C ARG A 67 14.91 12.03 1.02
N VAL A 68 14.69 11.26 -0.04
CA VAL A 68 15.01 11.69 -1.41
C VAL A 68 14.20 12.93 -1.78
N SER A 69 12.90 12.88 -1.53
CA SER A 69 11.98 13.97 -1.87
C SER A 69 12.36 15.26 -1.14
N GLU A 70 12.67 15.17 0.14
CA GLU A 70 13.08 16.33 0.94
C GLU A 70 14.47 16.84 0.53
N SER A 71 15.43 15.95 0.33
CA SER A 71 16.81 16.33 -0.04
C SER A 71 16.88 17.01 -1.40
N LEU A 72 16.01 16.63 -2.32
CA LEU A 72 15.98 17.20 -3.66
C LEU A 72 14.93 18.31 -3.82
N SER A 73 14.31 18.72 -2.73
CA SER A 73 13.37 19.86 -2.68
C SER A 73 12.18 19.72 -3.62
N VAL A 74 11.64 18.50 -3.73
CA VAL A 74 10.43 18.27 -4.53
C VAL A 74 9.17 18.17 -3.69
N GLY A 75 9.29 18.43 -2.39
CA GLY A 75 8.15 18.47 -1.48
C GLY A 75 7.92 17.16 -0.74
N ALA A 76 6.76 17.04 -0.12
CA ALA A 76 6.39 15.83 0.61
C ALA A 76 6.17 14.68 -0.35
N LEU A 77 6.61 13.49 0.05
CA LEU A 77 6.43 12.29 -0.75
C LEU A 77 4.93 11.94 -0.84
N VAL A 78 4.44 11.74 -2.06
CA VAL A 78 3.08 11.27 -2.30
C VAL A 78 3.07 9.78 -2.60
N GLU A 79 3.90 9.34 -3.53
CA GLU A 79 3.89 7.96 -3.98
C GLU A 79 5.23 7.50 -4.55
N ILE A 80 5.42 6.19 -4.56
CA ILE A 80 6.55 5.53 -5.22
C ILE A 80 5.99 4.40 -6.08
N SER A 81 6.53 4.26 -7.30
CA SER A 81 6.21 3.13 -8.17
C SER A 81 7.43 2.28 -8.39
N VAL A 82 7.24 0.96 -8.35
CA VAL A 82 8.27 0.00 -8.74
C VAL A 82 7.70 -0.84 -9.87
N THR A 83 8.32 -0.77 -11.05
CA THR A 83 7.88 -1.49 -12.22
C THR A 83 8.81 -2.66 -12.46
N GLY A 84 8.27 -3.88 -12.32
CA GLY A 84 8.97 -5.10 -12.67
C GLY A 84 8.54 -5.59 -14.05
N ALA A 85 9.21 -6.61 -14.55
CA ALA A 85 8.87 -7.20 -15.84
C ALA A 85 7.48 -7.84 -15.85
N GLU A 86 6.95 -8.23 -14.68
CA GLU A 86 5.71 -8.98 -14.58
C GLU A 86 4.63 -8.34 -13.72
N GLY A 87 4.84 -7.11 -13.30
CA GLY A 87 3.87 -6.39 -12.49
C GLY A 87 4.41 -5.08 -11.97
N GLN A 88 3.60 -4.40 -11.18
CA GLN A 88 3.96 -3.13 -10.58
C GLN A 88 3.55 -3.10 -9.11
N ILE A 89 4.30 -2.35 -8.33
CA ILE A 89 3.95 -2.06 -6.95
C ILE A 89 3.86 -0.56 -6.81
N PHE A 90 2.78 -0.09 -6.20
CA PHE A 90 2.57 1.32 -5.90
C PHE A 90 2.52 1.49 -4.39
N LEU A 91 3.30 2.44 -3.88
CA LEU A 91 3.35 2.75 -2.46
C LEU A 91 2.93 4.20 -2.26
N TYR A 92 2.00 4.42 -1.34
CA TYR A 92 1.47 5.74 -1.04
C TYR A 92 1.67 6.06 0.44
N SER A 93 2.06 7.29 0.71
CA SER A 93 2.04 7.78 2.09
C SER A 93 0.59 7.92 2.54
N ALA A 94 0.29 7.41 3.72
CA ALA A 94 -1.04 7.49 4.32
C ALA A 94 -0.91 8.25 5.64
N GLY A 95 -0.99 9.57 5.56
CA GLY A 95 -0.66 10.44 6.67
C GLY A 95 0.82 10.35 7.03
N THR A 96 1.14 10.56 8.31
CA THR A 96 2.53 10.50 8.78
C THR A 96 2.91 9.13 9.34
N LYS A 97 1.93 8.26 9.60
CA LYS A 97 2.15 6.99 10.31
C LYS A 97 1.83 5.74 9.49
N GLY A 98 1.24 5.90 8.32
CA GLY A 98 0.81 4.77 7.53
C GLY A 98 1.38 4.74 6.12
N VAL A 99 1.34 3.56 5.53
CA VAL A 99 1.74 3.29 4.16
C VAL A 99 0.68 2.39 3.51
N LEU A 100 0.25 2.76 2.32
CA LEU A 100 -0.63 1.90 1.51
C LEU A 100 0.21 1.27 0.40
N ALA A 101 0.23 -0.05 0.34
CA ALA A 101 0.93 -0.80 -0.70
C ALA A 101 -0.07 -1.51 -1.60
N ILE A 102 0.11 -1.37 -2.90
CA ILE A 102 -0.75 -1.98 -3.91
C ILE A 102 0.11 -2.80 -4.87
N ILE A 103 -0.25 -4.07 -5.05
CA ILE A 103 0.42 -4.96 -5.98
C ILE A 103 -0.50 -5.16 -7.17
N ALA A 104 -0.05 -4.71 -8.34
CA ALA A 104 -0.84 -4.74 -9.57
C ALA A 104 -0.22 -5.69 -10.59
N PRO A 105 -1.04 -6.34 -11.44
CA PRO A 105 -0.53 -7.16 -12.52
C PRO A 105 0.10 -6.31 -13.62
N LYS A 106 0.87 -6.94 -14.48
CA LYS A 106 1.43 -6.29 -15.65
C LYS A 106 0.28 -5.76 -16.53
N GLY A 107 0.43 -4.52 -16.99
CA GLY A 107 -0.59 -3.90 -17.84
C GLY A 107 -1.80 -3.36 -17.11
N GLY A 108 -1.74 -3.29 -15.77
CA GLY A 108 -2.83 -2.69 -15.00
C GLY A 108 -3.02 -1.21 -15.32
N ASN A 109 -4.22 -0.71 -15.06
CA ASN A 109 -4.56 0.69 -15.30
C ASN A 109 -3.98 1.59 -14.21
N ALA A 110 -2.77 2.09 -14.43
CA ALA A 110 -2.07 2.93 -13.44
C ALA A 110 -2.85 4.20 -13.09
N GLY A 111 -3.52 4.81 -14.07
CA GLY A 111 -4.32 6.02 -13.82
C GLY A 111 -5.47 5.76 -12.85
N LEU A 112 -6.20 4.67 -13.06
CA LEU A 112 -7.29 4.28 -12.17
C LEU A 112 -6.76 3.92 -10.78
N ILE A 113 -5.65 3.19 -10.73
CA ILE A 113 -5.02 2.81 -9.46
C ILE A 113 -4.64 4.05 -8.67
N HIS A 114 -3.97 5.03 -9.30
CA HIS A 114 -3.59 6.27 -8.61
C HIS A 114 -4.82 7.04 -8.13
N LEU A 115 -5.85 7.13 -8.93
CA LEU A 115 -7.07 7.86 -8.57
C LEU A 115 -7.71 7.25 -7.31
N GLU A 116 -7.94 5.95 -7.32
CA GLU A 116 -8.58 5.24 -6.21
C GLU A 116 -7.68 5.16 -4.98
N ALA A 117 -6.39 4.88 -5.19
CA ALA A 117 -5.44 4.70 -4.10
C ALA A 117 -5.16 5.98 -3.33
N ARG A 118 -5.07 7.12 -4.02
CA ARG A 118 -4.83 8.40 -3.34
C ARG A 118 -5.98 8.76 -2.40
N ALA A 119 -7.22 8.53 -2.83
CA ALA A 119 -8.39 8.77 -1.99
C ALA A 119 -8.39 7.85 -0.76
N VAL A 120 -8.10 6.57 -0.97
CA VAL A 120 -8.04 5.60 0.13
C VAL A 120 -6.88 5.91 1.07
N ALA A 121 -5.71 6.29 0.54
CA ALA A 121 -4.55 6.64 1.37
C ALA A 121 -4.85 7.82 2.29
N LYS A 122 -5.59 8.81 1.81
CA LYS A 122 -6.02 9.94 2.63
C LYS A 122 -6.93 9.48 3.78
N ASP A 123 -7.91 8.65 3.46
CA ASP A 123 -8.84 8.12 4.46
C ASP A 123 -8.10 7.28 5.51
N ILE A 124 -7.15 6.45 5.07
CA ILE A 124 -6.31 5.66 5.97
C ILE A 124 -5.49 6.57 6.88
N GLY A 125 -4.90 7.62 6.32
CA GLY A 125 -4.11 8.58 7.10
C GLY A 125 -4.88 9.22 8.23
N ASP A 126 -6.15 9.49 8.01
CA ASP A 126 -7.03 10.08 9.02
C ASP A 126 -7.36 9.09 10.16
N LEU A 127 -7.16 7.79 9.94
CA LEU A 127 -7.42 6.76 10.93
C LEU A 127 -6.21 6.41 11.81
N PHE A 128 -5.03 6.82 11.41
CA PHE A 128 -3.81 6.60 12.22
C PHE A 128 -3.63 7.66 13.35
#